data_192dbbe06f2dd4919b077b411fa4a18a
#
_entry.id   192dbbe06f2dd4919b077b411fa4a18a
#
_cell.length_a   1.000
_cell.length_b   1.000
_cell.length_c   1.000
_cell.angle_alpha   90.00
_cell.angle_beta   90.00
_cell.angle_gamma   90.00
#
_symmetry.space_group_name_H-M   'P 1'
#
loop_
_entity.id
_entity.type
_entity.pdbx_description
1 polymer ?
#
loop_
_entity_poly.entity_id
_entity_poly.type
_entity_poly.pdbx_seq_one_letter_code
_entity_poly.pdbx_strand_id
1 'polypeptide(L)'
;VETLEKDAVTCRVLGSHPADTEPGQQLTLFMALPKGDKMEFIVQKAVELGVSEIVPYLSKNCVSRPDKTDKKVERWRKIAVEAAKQCGRGVLPAVHAVVPAAEAVRLAAQAETALFLYENEKQTGLRDALAGGVGKTVSLMVGPEGGFAPEEAAAAKDAGLVSVSLGTRILRCETAPVAALAAVLYAGGNM
;
A
#
# COMPACT_ATOMS: atom_id res chain seq x y z
N VAL A 1 -25.07 17.88 17.20
CA VAL A 1 -24.74 17.51 18.60
C VAL A 1 -25.99 17.62 19.43
N GLU A 2 -26.31 16.61 20.22
CA GLU A 2 -27.42 16.62 21.16
C GLU A 2 -26.95 16.86 22.61
N THR A 3 -25.89 16.16 23.02
CA THR A 3 -25.27 16.35 24.33
C THR A 3 -23.76 16.37 24.25
N LEU A 4 -23.15 17.15 25.17
CA LEU A 4 -21.72 17.23 25.39
C LEU A 4 -21.44 16.81 26.82
N GLU A 5 -20.68 15.72 26.99
CA GLU A 5 -20.18 15.23 28.27
C GLU A 5 -18.66 15.34 28.30
N LYS A 6 -18.05 15.13 29.47
CA LYS A 6 -16.60 15.28 29.62
C LYS A 6 -15.79 14.36 28.66
N ASP A 7 -16.29 13.13 28.45
CA ASP A 7 -15.58 12.09 27.70
C ASP A 7 -16.42 11.54 26.51
N ALA A 8 -17.58 12.15 26.22
CA ALA A 8 -18.48 11.71 25.18
C ALA A 8 -19.24 12.85 24.51
N VAL A 9 -19.55 12.68 23.23
CA VAL A 9 -20.43 13.57 22.46
C VAL A 9 -21.51 12.71 21.82
N THR A 10 -22.76 13.03 22.10
CA THR A 10 -23.91 12.38 21.44
C THR A 10 -24.38 13.23 20.27
N CYS A 11 -24.52 12.62 19.11
CA CYS A 11 -24.99 13.28 17.90
C CYS A 11 -26.18 12.52 17.31
N ARG A 12 -27.14 13.27 16.75
CA ARG A 12 -28.18 12.69 15.91
C ARG A 12 -27.71 12.69 14.46
N VAL A 13 -27.81 11.54 13.77
CA VAL A 13 -27.62 11.47 12.33
C VAL A 13 -28.81 12.10 11.63
N LEU A 14 -28.58 13.18 10.88
CA LEU A 14 -29.64 13.92 10.16
C LEU A 14 -29.81 13.40 8.73
N GLY A 15 -28.84 12.70 8.20
CA GLY A 15 -28.87 12.14 6.85
C GLY A 15 -27.60 11.33 6.57
N SER A 16 -27.60 10.60 5.48
CA SER A 16 -26.44 9.88 4.96
C SER A 16 -26.38 10.02 3.43
N HIS A 17 -25.19 10.04 2.89
CA HIS A 17 -24.94 10.01 1.44
C HIS A 17 -23.76 9.08 1.16
N PRO A 18 -23.66 8.49 -0.05
CA PRO A 18 -22.48 7.73 -0.44
C PRO A 18 -21.22 8.57 -0.33
N ALA A 19 -20.10 7.96 0.12
CA ALA A 19 -18.81 8.61 0.07
C ALA A 19 -18.29 8.58 -1.38
N ASP A 20 -17.86 9.72 -1.89
CA ASP A 20 -17.29 9.92 -3.22
C ASP A 20 -15.75 10.03 -3.19
N THR A 21 -15.16 9.81 -2.02
CA THR A 21 -13.73 9.93 -1.77
C THR A 21 -12.94 8.64 -2.01
N GLU A 22 -13.63 7.52 -2.24
CA GLU A 22 -12.97 6.23 -2.42
C GLU A 22 -12.67 5.96 -3.91
N PRO A 23 -11.46 5.44 -4.22
CA PRO A 23 -11.15 5.01 -5.58
C PRO A 23 -12.11 3.92 -6.08
N GLY A 24 -12.32 3.87 -7.39
CA GLY A 24 -13.10 2.80 -8.04
C GLY A 24 -12.40 1.43 -8.01
N GLN A 25 -11.10 1.39 -7.70
CA GLN A 25 -10.31 0.17 -7.54
C GLN A 25 -10.01 -0.11 -6.07
N GLN A 26 -9.91 -1.39 -5.74
CA GLN A 26 -9.36 -1.84 -4.45
C GLN A 26 -7.84 -1.99 -4.58
N LEU A 27 -7.09 -1.10 -3.92
CA LEU A 27 -5.63 -1.12 -3.94
C LEU A 27 -5.07 -1.73 -2.66
N THR A 28 -4.26 -2.77 -2.80
CA THR A 28 -3.49 -3.37 -1.70
C THR A 28 -2.01 -3.08 -1.87
N LEU A 29 -1.42 -2.39 -0.90
CA LEU A 29 0.02 -2.15 -0.83
C LEU A 29 0.71 -3.22 0.01
N PHE A 30 1.52 -4.07 -0.63
CA PHE A 30 2.45 -4.98 0.04
C PHE A 30 3.79 -4.27 0.22
N MET A 31 4.12 -3.91 1.45
CA MET A 31 5.32 -3.12 1.76
C MET A 31 6.30 -3.90 2.62
N ALA A 32 7.49 -4.17 2.09
CA ALA A 32 8.57 -4.74 2.90
C ALA A 32 8.95 -3.78 4.03
N LEU A 33 9.25 -4.32 5.21
CA LEU A 33 9.57 -3.50 6.37
C LEU A 33 10.80 -2.62 6.12
N PRO A 34 10.64 -1.30 6.00
CA PRO A 34 11.75 -0.40 5.82
C PRO A 34 12.47 -0.13 7.16
N LYS A 35 13.66 0.44 7.08
CA LYS A 35 14.43 0.86 8.25
C LYS A 35 13.82 2.12 8.89
N GLY A 36 13.87 2.17 10.23
CA GLY A 36 13.42 3.35 11.00
C GLY A 36 11.92 3.55 10.94
N ASP A 37 11.50 4.82 10.87
CA ASP A 37 10.10 5.24 10.93
C ASP A 37 9.46 5.50 9.55
N LYS A 38 10.14 5.10 8.46
CA LYS A 38 9.67 5.31 7.09
C LYS A 38 8.31 4.69 6.81
N MET A 39 8.01 3.55 7.48
CA MET A 39 6.70 2.90 7.34
C MET A 39 5.54 3.80 7.76
N GLU A 40 5.74 4.69 8.71
CA GLU A 40 4.73 5.65 9.16
C GLU A 40 4.38 6.65 8.06
N PHE A 41 5.39 7.19 7.39
CA PHE A 41 5.22 8.06 6.23
C PHE A 41 4.51 7.31 5.08
N ILE A 42 4.95 6.08 4.78
CA ILE A 42 4.35 5.26 3.73
C ILE A 42 2.86 4.99 4.01
N VAL A 43 2.53 4.58 5.23
CA VAL A 43 1.14 4.35 5.64
C VAL A 43 0.31 5.62 5.46
N GLN A 44 0.78 6.75 5.99
CA GLN A 44 0.10 8.03 5.86
C GLN A 44 -0.20 8.37 4.39
N LYS A 45 0.83 8.35 3.54
CA LYS A 45 0.68 8.74 2.12
C LYS A 45 -0.10 7.72 1.29
N ALA A 46 0.02 6.43 1.58
CA ALA A 46 -0.80 5.42 0.93
C ALA A 46 -2.28 5.59 1.25
N VAL A 47 -2.62 5.95 2.50
CA VAL A 47 -4.00 6.24 2.91
C VAL A 47 -4.54 7.47 2.20
N GLU A 48 -3.78 8.57 2.16
CA GLU A 48 -4.14 9.80 1.44
C GLU A 48 -4.38 9.54 -0.06
N LEU A 49 -3.64 8.59 -0.64
CA LEU A 49 -3.79 8.16 -2.03
C LEU A 49 -4.89 7.11 -2.25
N GLY A 50 -5.67 6.75 -1.23
CA GLY A 50 -6.81 5.88 -1.43
C GLY A 50 -6.53 4.38 -1.32
N VAL A 51 -5.38 3.93 -0.78
CA VAL A 51 -5.13 2.50 -0.57
C VAL A 51 -6.23 1.87 0.30
N SER A 52 -6.70 0.67 -0.07
CA SER A 52 -7.72 -0.05 0.70
C SER A 52 -7.09 -0.89 1.80
N GLU A 53 -5.93 -1.48 1.53
CA GLU A 53 -5.24 -2.37 2.45
C GLU A 53 -3.73 -2.17 2.39
N ILE A 54 -3.08 -2.30 3.54
CA ILE A 54 -1.62 -2.30 3.66
C ILE A 54 -1.20 -3.60 4.33
N VAL A 55 -0.39 -4.38 3.65
CA VAL A 55 0.17 -5.65 4.13
C VAL A 55 1.68 -5.49 4.31
N PRO A 56 2.16 -5.22 5.52
CA PRO A 56 3.59 -5.20 5.80
C PRO A 56 4.16 -6.63 5.69
N TYR A 57 5.37 -6.78 5.14
CA TYR A 57 5.98 -8.11 5.06
C TYR A 57 7.48 -8.09 5.33
N LEU A 58 8.02 -9.27 5.71
CA LEU A 58 9.45 -9.50 5.92
C LEU A 58 10.08 -10.07 4.65
N SER A 59 10.85 -9.25 3.95
CA SER A 59 11.74 -9.65 2.85
C SER A 59 13.10 -10.10 3.39
N LYS A 60 13.83 -10.87 2.60
CA LYS A 60 15.18 -11.34 2.93
C LYS A 60 16.14 -10.18 3.22
N ASN A 61 16.05 -9.12 2.44
CA ASN A 61 16.90 -7.93 2.54
C ASN A 61 16.38 -6.87 3.52
N CYS A 62 15.34 -7.16 4.31
CA CYS A 62 14.93 -6.27 5.39
C CYS A 62 16.03 -6.18 6.46
N VAL A 63 16.52 -4.96 6.69
CA VAL A 63 17.48 -4.67 7.76
C VAL A 63 16.79 -4.71 9.13
N SER A 64 15.56 -4.22 9.20
CA SER A 64 14.76 -4.21 10.41
C SER A 64 13.94 -5.50 10.53
N ARG A 65 14.26 -6.30 11.54
CA ARG A 65 13.52 -7.53 11.91
C ARG A 65 13.08 -7.41 13.36
N PRO A 66 12.03 -6.64 13.65
CA PRO A 66 11.62 -6.41 15.04
C PRO A 66 11.02 -7.68 15.65
N ASP A 67 11.46 -8.03 16.88
CA ASP A 67 10.93 -9.16 17.64
C ASP A 67 9.45 -8.99 18.03
N LYS A 68 8.97 -7.75 18.07
CA LYS A 68 7.58 -7.38 18.42
C LYS A 68 6.99 -6.46 17.35
N THR A 69 6.37 -7.06 16.35
CA THR A 69 5.71 -6.32 15.27
C THR A 69 4.36 -5.73 15.70
N ASP A 70 3.67 -6.33 16.66
CA ASP A 70 2.29 -5.97 17.05
C ASP A 70 2.16 -4.50 17.48
N LYS A 71 3.07 -4.00 18.33
CA LYS A 71 3.07 -2.58 18.74
C LYS A 71 3.28 -1.62 17.56
N LYS A 72 4.10 -2.02 16.58
CA LYS A 72 4.32 -1.21 15.37
C LYS A 72 3.08 -1.22 14.49
N VAL A 73 2.46 -2.36 14.30
CA VAL A 73 1.19 -2.49 13.53
C VAL A 73 0.09 -1.65 14.18
N GLU A 74 -0.08 -1.70 15.50
CA GLU A 74 -1.03 -0.83 16.20
C GLU A 74 -0.76 0.66 15.98
N ARG A 75 0.52 1.05 15.98
CA ARG A 75 0.91 2.44 15.68
C ARG A 75 0.55 2.81 14.25
N TRP A 76 0.83 1.96 13.28
CA TRP A 76 0.48 2.18 11.87
C TRP A 76 -1.03 2.26 11.65
N ARG A 77 -1.81 1.42 12.36
CA ARG A 77 -3.28 1.53 12.36
C ARG A 77 -3.78 2.88 12.84
N LYS A 78 -3.20 3.42 13.91
CA LYS A 78 -3.54 4.76 14.40
C LYS A 78 -3.21 5.84 13.36
N ILE A 79 -2.05 5.74 12.71
CA ILE A 79 -1.65 6.68 11.65
C ILE A 79 -2.62 6.59 10.47
N ALA A 80 -3.03 5.37 10.06
CA ALA A 80 -4.01 5.18 9.00
C ALA A 80 -5.36 5.83 9.32
N VAL A 81 -5.84 5.71 10.56
CA VAL A 81 -7.08 6.36 11.03
C VAL A 81 -6.96 7.88 10.97
N GLU A 82 -5.87 8.45 11.47
CA GLU A 82 -5.68 9.91 11.47
C GLU A 82 -5.52 10.46 10.03
N ALA A 83 -4.80 9.73 9.16
CA ALA A 83 -4.69 10.09 7.75
C ALA A 83 -6.04 10.05 7.03
N ALA A 84 -6.85 9.00 7.25
CA ALA A 84 -8.18 8.88 6.66
C ALA A 84 -9.12 10.01 7.10
N LYS A 85 -9.11 10.38 8.39
CA LYS A 85 -9.86 11.52 8.89
C LYS A 85 -9.43 12.83 8.23
N GLN A 86 -8.12 13.06 8.13
CA GLN A 86 -7.57 14.30 7.57
C GLN A 86 -7.90 14.46 6.08
N CYS A 87 -7.84 13.40 5.29
CA CYS A 87 -8.14 13.45 3.86
C CYS A 87 -9.63 13.20 3.52
N GLY A 88 -10.49 13.04 4.52
CA GLY A 88 -11.94 12.94 4.35
C GLY A 88 -12.43 11.60 3.80
N ARG A 89 -11.67 10.52 3.95
CA ARG A 89 -12.10 9.20 3.49
C ARG A 89 -13.28 8.66 4.28
N GLY A 90 -14.23 8.04 3.57
CA GLY A 90 -15.39 7.39 4.16
C GLY A 90 -15.10 5.97 4.68
N VAL A 91 -14.00 5.35 4.23
CA VAL A 91 -13.59 3.99 4.60
C VAL A 91 -12.21 4.02 5.26
N LEU A 92 -12.07 3.33 6.39
CA LEU A 92 -10.78 3.18 7.06
C LEU A 92 -9.97 2.05 6.38
N PRO A 93 -8.75 2.34 5.87
CA PRO A 93 -7.90 1.30 5.29
C PRO A 93 -7.46 0.28 6.33
N ALA A 94 -7.41 -0.99 5.93
CA ALA A 94 -6.91 -2.05 6.80
C ALA A 94 -5.37 -2.06 6.82
N VAL A 95 -4.77 -2.10 8.01
CA VAL A 95 -3.34 -2.38 8.19
C VAL A 95 -3.21 -3.75 8.85
N HIS A 96 -2.70 -4.70 8.09
CA HIS A 96 -2.57 -6.11 8.48
C HIS A 96 -1.37 -6.36 9.39
N ALA A 97 -1.34 -7.54 9.99
CA ALA A 97 -0.14 -8.03 10.65
C ALA A 97 0.99 -8.25 9.65
N VAL A 98 2.23 -8.27 10.15
CA VAL A 98 3.40 -8.54 9.31
C VAL A 98 3.41 -10.01 8.89
N VAL A 99 3.54 -10.27 7.58
CA VAL A 99 3.58 -11.62 7.01
C VAL A 99 4.97 -11.95 6.43
N PRO A 100 5.30 -13.23 6.22
CA PRO A 100 6.49 -13.62 5.45
C PRO A 100 6.38 -13.23 3.98
N ALA A 101 7.52 -13.03 3.28
CA ALA A 101 7.55 -12.68 1.85
C ALA A 101 6.77 -13.66 0.96
N ALA A 102 6.88 -14.96 1.20
CA ALA A 102 6.16 -15.98 0.44
C ALA A 102 4.63 -15.83 0.55
N GLU A 103 4.14 -15.50 1.74
CA GLU A 103 2.71 -15.23 1.96
C GLU A 103 2.28 -13.94 1.28
N ALA A 104 3.10 -12.88 1.37
CA ALA A 104 2.84 -11.62 0.67
C ALA A 104 2.72 -11.81 -0.84
N VAL A 105 3.63 -12.57 -1.46
CA VAL A 105 3.58 -12.93 -2.89
C VAL A 105 2.29 -13.67 -3.23
N ARG A 106 1.93 -14.70 -2.44
CA ARG A 106 0.72 -15.49 -2.65
C ARG A 106 -0.55 -14.64 -2.59
N LEU A 107 -0.62 -13.70 -1.66
CA LEU A 107 -1.75 -12.78 -1.52
C LEU A 107 -1.77 -11.74 -2.66
N ALA A 108 -0.62 -11.19 -3.00
CA ALA A 108 -0.51 -10.19 -4.07
C ALA A 108 -0.92 -10.75 -5.43
N ALA A 109 -0.61 -12.01 -5.70
CA ALA A 109 -0.97 -12.70 -6.95
C ALA A 109 -2.49 -12.88 -7.16
N GLN A 110 -3.33 -12.61 -6.16
CA GLN A 110 -4.78 -12.75 -6.28
C GLN A 110 -5.45 -11.54 -6.96
N ALA A 111 -4.74 -10.42 -7.11
CA ALA A 111 -5.30 -9.24 -7.73
C ALA A 111 -5.34 -9.36 -9.27
N GLU A 112 -6.33 -8.73 -9.90
CA GLU A 112 -6.45 -8.66 -11.37
C GLU A 112 -5.25 -7.95 -12.00
N THR A 113 -4.71 -6.92 -11.31
CA THR A 113 -3.47 -6.22 -11.69
C THR A 113 -2.47 -6.40 -10.55
N ALA A 114 -1.57 -7.38 -10.69
CA ALA A 114 -0.56 -7.70 -9.70
C ALA A 114 0.81 -7.21 -10.15
N LEU A 115 1.36 -6.21 -9.46
CA LEU A 115 2.61 -5.53 -9.82
C LEU A 115 3.64 -5.65 -8.70
N PHE A 116 4.93 -5.76 -9.06
CA PHE A 116 6.00 -5.51 -8.10
C PHE A 116 7.08 -4.58 -8.66
N LEU A 117 7.50 -3.64 -7.83
CA LEU A 117 8.51 -2.65 -8.20
C LEU A 117 9.90 -3.26 -8.05
N TYR A 118 10.57 -3.48 -9.18
CA TYR A 118 11.86 -4.14 -9.18
C TYR A 118 12.94 -3.25 -9.78
N GLU A 119 13.96 -2.94 -9.00
CA GLU A 119 15.04 -2.03 -9.39
C GLU A 119 15.89 -2.55 -10.57
N ASN A 120 15.91 -3.88 -10.78
CA ASN A 120 16.60 -4.50 -11.88
C ASN A 120 15.72 -4.72 -13.12
N GLU A 121 14.43 -4.33 -13.08
CA GLU A 121 13.58 -4.33 -14.26
C GLU A 121 13.98 -3.20 -15.21
N LYS A 122 14.26 -3.54 -16.47
CA LYS A 122 14.74 -2.59 -17.48
C LYS A 122 13.88 -2.55 -18.75
N GLN A 123 12.98 -3.49 -18.89
CA GLN A 123 12.18 -3.68 -20.10
C GLN A 123 10.75 -3.15 -19.92
N THR A 124 10.13 -3.42 -18.79
CA THR A 124 8.72 -3.11 -18.55
C THR A 124 8.61 -1.90 -17.63
N GLY A 125 8.19 -0.76 -18.16
CA GLY A 125 7.83 0.40 -17.37
C GLY A 125 6.44 0.27 -16.74
N LEU A 126 6.20 0.95 -15.61
CA LEU A 126 4.87 0.98 -14.99
C LEU A 126 3.80 1.48 -15.99
N ARG A 127 4.13 2.47 -16.81
CA ARG A 127 3.24 2.98 -17.86
C ARG A 127 2.81 1.88 -18.84
N ASP A 128 3.76 1.05 -19.28
CA ASP A 128 3.50 -0.01 -20.26
C ASP A 128 2.67 -1.12 -19.65
N ALA A 129 2.94 -1.47 -18.39
CA ALA A 129 2.17 -2.45 -17.65
C ALA A 129 0.70 -2.03 -17.41
N LEU A 130 0.42 -0.73 -17.37
CA LEU A 130 -0.92 -0.17 -17.18
C LEU A 130 -1.60 0.25 -18.50
N ALA A 131 -0.94 0.12 -19.65
CA ALA A 131 -1.47 0.56 -20.95
C ALA A 131 -2.78 -0.17 -21.36
N GLY A 132 -2.98 -1.40 -20.89
CA GLY A 132 -4.20 -2.19 -21.09
C GLY A 132 -5.36 -1.85 -20.15
N GLY A 133 -5.17 -0.86 -19.28
CA GLY A 133 -6.11 -0.50 -18.23
C GLY A 133 -5.72 -1.07 -16.85
N VAL A 134 -6.46 -0.67 -15.84
CA VAL A 134 -6.27 -1.10 -14.44
C VAL A 134 -7.47 -1.94 -14.02
N GLY A 135 -7.22 -3.13 -13.49
CA GLY A 135 -8.27 -4.01 -12.97
C GLY A 135 -9.00 -3.42 -11.76
N LYS A 136 -10.09 -4.04 -11.34
CA LYS A 136 -10.84 -3.63 -10.14
C LYS A 136 -10.06 -3.88 -8.85
N THR A 137 -9.21 -4.89 -8.84
CA THR A 137 -8.32 -5.20 -7.73
C THR A 137 -6.87 -5.03 -8.19
N VAL A 138 -6.10 -4.28 -7.41
CA VAL A 138 -4.69 -3.99 -7.71
C VAL A 138 -3.84 -4.33 -6.51
N SER A 139 -2.78 -5.09 -6.72
CA SER A 139 -1.72 -5.28 -5.74
C SER A 139 -0.44 -4.62 -6.21
N LEU A 140 0.20 -3.88 -5.31
CA LEU A 140 1.50 -3.26 -5.52
C LEU A 140 2.49 -3.75 -4.47
N MET A 141 3.50 -4.50 -4.88
CA MET A 141 4.51 -5.04 -3.99
C MET A 141 5.80 -4.24 -4.08
N VAL A 142 6.32 -3.77 -2.94
CA VAL A 142 7.48 -2.88 -2.85
C VAL A 142 8.52 -3.49 -1.91
N GLY A 143 9.78 -3.58 -2.36
CA GLY A 143 10.91 -4.08 -1.59
C GLY A 143 11.40 -3.12 -0.51
N PRO A 144 12.30 -3.59 0.38
CA PRO A 144 13.00 -2.73 1.35
C PRO A 144 14.12 -1.93 0.67
N GLU A 145 14.92 -1.19 1.45
CA GLU A 145 16.08 -0.43 0.92
C GLU A 145 17.12 -1.32 0.19
N GLY A 146 17.22 -2.58 0.57
CA GLY A 146 18.12 -3.55 -0.07
C GLY A 146 17.54 -4.21 -1.33
N GLY A 147 16.35 -3.78 -1.77
CA GLY A 147 15.64 -4.37 -2.90
C GLY A 147 15.17 -5.81 -2.65
N PHE A 148 14.68 -6.45 -3.70
CA PHE A 148 14.32 -7.87 -3.68
C PHE A 148 15.55 -8.75 -3.82
N ALA A 149 15.62 -9.85 -3.08
CA ALA A 149 16.56 -10.91 -3.39
C ALA A 149 16.18 -11.57 -4.74
N PRO A 150 17.14 -12.08 -5.52
CA PRO A 150 16.85 -12.68 -6.82
C PRO A 150 15.80 -13.78 -6.77
N GLU A 151 15.82 -14.60 -5.72
CA GLU A 151 14.84 -15.67 -5.50
C GLU A 151 13.45 -15.14 -5.15
N GLU A 152 13.33 -14.00 -4.45
CA GLU A 152 12.05 -13.35 -4.17
C GLU A 152 11.45 -12.77 -5.45
N ALA A 153 12.29 -12.13 -6.30
CA ALA A 153 11.85 -11.61 -7.59
C ALA A 153 11.42 -12.74 -8.54
N ALA A 154 12.15 -13.88 -8.55
CA ALA A 154 11.75 -15.05 -9.31
C ALA A 154 10.41 -15.61 -8.84
N ALA A 155 10.25 -15.80 -7.52
CA ALA A 155 8.99 -16.28 -6.93
C ALA A 155 7.80 -15.37 -7.24
N ALA A 156 7.99 -14.04 -7.22
CA ALA A 156 6.95 -13.09 -7.59
C ALA A 156 6.54 -13.24 -9.06
N LYS A 157 7.51 -13.36 -9.98
CA LYS A 157 7.23 -13.61 -11.40
C LYS A 157 6.53 -14.95 -11.64
N ASP A 158 6.98 -16.00 -10.99
CA ASP A 158 6.40 -17.35 -11.11
C ASP A 158 4.95 -17.38 -10.57
N ALA A 159 4.65 -16.54 -9.58
CA ALA A 159 3.30 -16.36 -9.06
C ALA A 159 2.41 -15.47 -9.95
N GLY A 160 2.94 -14.90 -11.04
CA GLY A 160 2.19 -14.10 -12.00
C GLY A 160 2.22 -12.58 -11.75
N LEU A 161 3.02 -12.08 -10.80
CA LEU A 161 3.20 -10.64 -10.62
C LEU A 161 4.04 -10.06 -11.77
N VAL A 162 3.60 -8.94 -12.31
CA VAL A 162 4.33 -8.21 -13.36
C VAL A 162 5.42 -7.35 -12.70
N SER A 163 6.67 -7.61 -13.12
CA SER A 163 7.84 -6.82 -12.73
C SER A 163 7.81 -5.48 -13.44
N VAL A 164 7.88 -4.36 -12.71
CA VAL A 164 7.82 -3.02 -13.30
C VAL A 164 8.91 -2.09 -12.77
N SER A 165 9.40 -1.23 -13.68
CA SER A 165 10.31 -0.14 -13.38
C SER A 165 9.54 1.18 -13.23
N LEU A 166 9.99 2.03 -12.31
CA LEU A 166 9.54 3.43 -12.16
C LEU A 166 10.42 4.43 -12.94
N GLY A 167 11.15 3.95 -13.93
CA GLY A 167 12.05 4.76 -14.77
C GLY A 167 13.52 4.58 -14.41
N THR A 168 14.36 5.45 -14.95
CA THR A 168 15.83 5.30 -14.88
C THR A 168 16.46 5.69 -13.54
N ARG A 169 15.73 6.39 -12.69
CA ARG A 169 16.20 6.81 -11.36
C ARG A 169 15.78 5.81 -10.30
N ILE A 170 16.72 5.44 -9.44
CA ILE A 170 16.41 4.63 -8.25
C ILE A 170 15.72 5.52 -7.22
N LEU A 171 14.47 5.22 -6.95
CA LEU A 171 13.70 5.90 -5.91
C LEU A 171 14.00 5.28 -4.54
N ARG A 172 13.91 6.08 -3.49
CA ARG A 172 13.98 5.55 -2.12
C ARG A 172 12.75 4.70 -1.82
N CYS A 173 12.90 3.75 -0.89
CA CYS A 173 11.82 2.79 -0.56
C CYS A 173 10.54 3.47 -0.06
N GLU A 174 10.62 4.66 0.53
CA GLU A 174 9.46 5.46 0.92
C GLU A 174 8.85 6.28 -0.24
N THR A 175 9.63 6.60 -1.27
CA THR A 175 9.17 7.36 -2.45
C THR A 175 8.49 6.46 -3.47
N ALA A 176 9.03 5.26 -3.68
CA ALA A 176 8.55 4.35 -4.72
C ALA A 176 7.06 3.97 -4.58
N PRO A 177 6.54 3.57 -3.40
CA PRO A 177 5.13 3.25 -3.26
C PRO A 177 4.22 4.45 -3.50
N VAL A 178 4.60 5.65 -3.05
CA VAL A 178 3.81 6.87 -3.27
C VAL A 178 3.70 7.20 -4.75
N ALA A 179 4.82 7.17 -5.47
CA ALA A 179 4.85 7.44 -6.90
C ALA A 179 4.05 6.40 -7.71
N ALA A 180 4.19 5.11 -7.35
CA ALA A 180 3.48 4.05 -8.06
C ALA A 180 1.98 4.06 -7.77
N LEU A 181 1.56 4.28 -6.52
CA LEU A 181 0.14 4.40 -6.17
C LEU A 181 -0.51 5.56 -6.91
N ALA A 182 0.11 6.73 -6.94
CA ALA A 182 -0.39 7.89 -7.69
C ALA A 182 -0.53 7.59 -9.18
N ALA A 183 0.47 6.92 -9.79
CA ALA A 183 0.41 6.55 -11.20
C ALA A 183 -0.68 5.52 -11.50
N VAL A 184 -0.89 4.52 -10.63
CA VAL A 184 -1.96 3.53 -10.76
C VAL A 184 -3.33 4.19 -10.65
N LEU A 185 -3.54 5.09 -9.69
CA LEU A 185 -4.79 5.83 -9.53
C LEU A 185 -5.08 6.73 -10.72
N TYR A 186 -4.07 7.44 -11.23
CA TYR A 186 -4.20 8.25 -12.44
C TYR A 186 -4.59 7.39 -13.65
N ALA A 187 -3.93 6.24 -13.86
CA ALA A 187 -4.25 5.34 -14.95
C ALA A 187 -5.65 4.69 -14.78
N GLY A 188 -6.11 4.51 -13.55
CA GLY A 188 -7.44 4.00 -13.21
C GLY A 188 -8.55 5.07 -13.23
N GLY A 189 -8.24 6.33 -13.56
CA GLY A 189 -9.23 7.41 -13.64
C GLY A 189 -9.72 7.95 -12.30
N ASN A 190 -8.91 7.83 -11.23
CA ASN A 190 -9.25 8.30 -9.88
C ASN A 190 -8.47 9.56 -9.45
N MET A 191 -7.79 10.21 -10.37
CA MET A 191 -7.07 11.48 -10.15
C MET A 191 -7.22 12.38 -11.36
#